data_fb453b893589acfa2940ca1cddf35fe0
#
_entry.id   fb453b893589acfa2940ca1cddf35fe0
#
_cell.length_a   1.000
_cell.length_b   1.000
_cell.length_c   1.000
_cell.angle_alpha   90.00
_cell.angle_beta   90.00
_cell.angle_gamma   90.00
#
_symmetry.space_group_name_H-M   'P 1'
#
loop_
_entity.id
_entity.type
_entity.pdbx_description
1 polymer ?
#
loop_
_entity_poly.entity_id
_entity_poly.type
_entity_poly.pdbx_seq_one_letter_code
_entity_poly.pdbx_strand_id
1 'polypeptide(L)'
;MAKINIYCDESCHLEHDGIKPMLLGCVWCEEQKKDAIFKRLRAIKVKCGLKPTCELKWNAVSQAKLAYYQEVMDFFFDNSDLHFRVLVVPDKSVLHHEQYGQTHDLFYYKMYFDLLKTIISVPLKF
;
A
#
# COMPACT_ATOMS: atom_id res chain seq x y z
N MET A 1 6.71 -20.86 11.79
CA MET A 1 6.81 -19.71 10.87
C MET A 1 5.67 -18.74 11.14
N ALA A 2 5.96 -17.49 11.38
CA ALA A 2 4.92 -16.48 11.59
C ALA A 2 4.11 -16.29 10.31
N LYS A 3 2.79 -16.21 10.42
CA LYS A 3 1.91 -15.80 9.32
C LYS A 3 1.87 -14.29 9.25
N ILE A 4 1.98 -13.76 8.06
CA ILE A 4 1.84 -12.32 7.79
C ILE A 4 0.68 -12.08 6.84
N ASN A 5 0.00 -10.97 7.05
CA ASN A 5 -1.02 -10.47 6.13
C ASN A 5 -0.44 -9.29 5.35
N ILE A 6 -0.50 -9.37 4.04
CA ILE A 6 0.01 -8.33 3.14
C ILE A 6 -1.17 -7.76 2.38
N TYR A 7 -1.35 -6.45 2.48
CA TYR A 7 -2.40 -5.70 1.79
C TYR A 7 -1.74 -4.86 0.71
N CYS A 8 -2.10 -5.10 -0.54
CA CYS A 8 -1.50 -4.45 -1.69
C CYS A 8 -2.51 -3.58 -2.41
N ASP A 9 -2.03 -2.49 -2.96
CA ASP A 9 -2.79 -1.64 -3.87
C ASP A 9 -1.84 -1.00 -4.87
N GLU A 10 -2.37 -0.63 -6.02
CA GLU A 10 -1.61 0.02 -7.09
C GLU A 10 -2.17 1.39 -7.41
N SER A 11 -1.32 2.22 -8.00
CA SER A 11 -1.69 3.54 -8.50
C SER A 11 -1.07 3.77 -9.87
N CYS A 12 -1.87 4.29 -10.79
CA CYS A 12 -1.44 4.65 -12.14
C CYS A 12 -0.86 3.47 -12.92
N HIS A 13 -1.45 2.29 -12.76
CA HIS A 13 -0.90 1.04 -13.32
C HIS A 13 -1.26 0.80 -14.79
N LEU A 14 -2.24 1.52 -15.34
CA LEU A 14 -2.66 1.35 -16.74
C LEU A 14 -1.61 1.91 -17.69
N GLU A 15 -1.35 1.18 -18.78
CA GLU A 15 -0.30 1.50 -19.74
C GLU A 15 -0.47 2.88 -20.38
N HIS A 16 -1.72 3.22 -20.75
CA HIS A 16 -2.05 4.40 -21.55
C HIS A 16 -2.96 5.38 -20.81
N ASP A 17 -2.75 5.56 -19.51
CA ASP A 17 -3.53 6.49 -18.70
C ASP A 17 -3.02 7.96 -18.76
N GLY A 18 -1.95 8.21 -19.52
CA GLY A 18 -1.35 9.54 -19.65
C GLY A 18 -0.50 9.95 -18.43
N ILE A 19 -0.26 9.05 -17.49
CA ILE A 19 0.50 9.31 -16.26
C ILE A 19 1.81 8.52 -16.33
N LYS A 20 2.95 9.19 -16.12
CA LYS A 20 4.27 8.57 -16.24
C LYS A 20 4.54 7.52 -15.16
N PRO A 21 4.41 7.83 -13.86
CA PRO A 21 4.75 6.86 -12.84
C PRO A 21 3.70 5.76 -12.71
N MET A 22 4.16 4.59 -12.23
CA MET A 22 3.33 3.51 -11.74
C MET A 22 3.84 3.11 -10.36
N LEU A 23 2.94 2.92 -9.41
CA LEU A 23 3.28 2.56 -8.05
C LEU A 23 2.54 1.29 -7.63
N LEU A 24 3.28 0.40 -6.97
CA LEU A 24 2.72 -0.78 -6.32
C LEU A 24 3.09 -0.72 -4.85
N GLY A 25 2.11 -0.63 -3.97
CA GLY A 25 2.32 -0.49 -2.55
C GLY A 25 1.82 -1.67 -1.74
N CYS A 26 2.46 -1.94 -0.62
CA CYS A 26 2.03 -2.93 0.35
C CYS A 26 2.17 -2.42 1.77
N VAL A 27 1.19 -2.77 2.59
CA VAL A 27 1.26 -2.67 4.04
C VAL A 27 1.13 -4.07 4.59
N TRP A 28 1.94 -4.46 5.56
CA TRP A 28 1.82 -5.79 6.16
C TRP A 28 2.04 -5.78 7.65
N CYS A 29 1.51 -6.81 8.29
CA CYS A 29 1.66 -7.08 9.71
C CYS A 29 1.60 -8.57 9.97
N GLU A 30 2.04 -9.01 11.14
CA GLU A 30 1.77 -10.38 11.59
C GLU A 30 0.27 -10.61 11.77
N GLU A 31 -0.21 -11.80 11.40
CA GLU A 31 -1.62 -12.15 11.49
C GLU A 31 -2.17 -11.97 12.91
N GLN A 32 -1.41 -12.34 13.91
CA GLN A 32 -1.82 -12.20 15.32
C GLN A 32 -1.98 -10.74 15.78
N LYS A 33 -1.43 -9.78 15.06
CA LYS A 33 -1.55 -8.34 15.34
C LYS A 33 -2.68 -7.66 14.59
N LYS A 34 -3.21 -8.30 13.57
CA LYS A 34 -4.19 -7.73 12.65
C LYS A 34 -5.43 -7.18 13.35
N ASP A 35 -6.03 -7.97 14.23
CA ASP A 35 -7.30 -7.57 14.85
C ASP A 35 -7.16 -6.37 15.77
N ALA A 36 -6.06 -6.30 16.52
CA ALA A 36 -5.74 -5.13 17.34
C ALA A 36 -5.52 -3.86 16.51
N ILE A 37 -4.81 -3.99 15.37
CA ILE A 37 -4.58 -2.89 14.44
C ILE A 37 -5.90 -2.41 13.84
N PHE A 38 -6.74 -3.30 13.35
CA PHE A 38 -8.04 -2.93 12.78
C PHE A 38 -8.96 -2.28 13.80
N LYS A 39 -8.96 -2.79 15.03
CA LYS A 39 -9.73 -2.19 16.13
C LYS A 39 -9.29 -0.75 16.39
N ARG A 40 -7.99 -0.50 16.41
CA ARG A 40 -7.43 0.86 16.59
C ARG A 40 -7.78 1.79 15.43
N LEU A 41 -7.70 1.32 14.19
CA LEU A 41 -8.07 2.12 13.02
C LEU A 41 -9.56 2.48 13.04
N ARG A 42 -10.44 1.54 13.39
CA ARG A 42 -11.86 1.83 13.54
C ARG A 42 -12.12 2.86 14.66
N ALA A 43 -11.42 2.73 15.77
CA ALA A 43 -11.53 3.67 16.88
C ALA A 43 -11.11 5.09 16.48
N ILE A 44 -10.06 5.23 15.69
CA ILE A 44 -9.63 6.53 15.14
C ILE A 44 -10.73 7.13 14.25
N LYS A 45 -11.32 6.34 13.38
CA LYS A 45 -12.43 6.80 12.52
C LYS A 45 -13.60 7.32 13.34
N VAL A 46 -14.05 6.55 14.32
CA VAL A 46 -15.17 6.93 15.20
C VAL A 46 -14.85 8.20 16.02
N LYS A 47 -13.64 8.28 16.57
CA LYS A 47 -13.16 9.45 17.31
C LYS A 47 -13.21 10.73 16.45
N CYS A 48 -12.89 10.59 15.16
CA CYS A 48 -12.90 11.71 14.21
C CYS A 48 -14.28 11.95 13.56
N GLY A 49 -15.34 11.31 14.06
CA GLY A 49 -16.70 11.49 13.57
C GLY A 49 -17.00 10.79 12.25
N LEU A 50 -16.20 9.80 11.87
CA LEU A 50 -16.37 9.04 10.63
C LEU A 50 -16.99 7.67 10.91
N LYS A 51 -17.63 7.10 9.89
CA LYS A 51 -18.13 5.73 9.97
C LYS A 51 -16.94 4.74 10.02
N PRO A 52 -17.04 3.63 10.76
CA PRO A 52 -15.99 2.60 10.81
C PRO A 52 -15.63 2.03 9.45
N THR A 53 -16.54 2.09 8.48
CA THR A 53 -16.37 1.61 7.11
C THR A 53 -15.82 2.66 6.14
N CYS A 54 -15.55 3.89 6.61
CA CYS A 54 -15.01 4.96 5.77
C CYS A 54 -13.62 4.56 5.24
N GLU A 55 -13.43 4.70 3.93
CA GLU A 55 -12.14 4.45 3.30
C GLU A 55 -11.19 5.62 3.45
N LEU A 56 -9.90 5.29 3.57
CA LEU A 56 -8.81 6.26 3.51
C LEU A 56 -8.42 6.46 2.03
N LYS A 57 -8.65 7.66 1.49
CA LYS A 57 -8.31 7.99 0.09
C LYS A 57 -7.64 9.35 0.01
N TRP A 58 -6.58 9.42 -0.77
CA TRP A 58 -5.84 10.67 -0.97
C TRP A 58 -6.73 11.79 -1.51
N ASN A 59 -7.58 11.50 -2.49
CA ASN A 59 -8.48 12.49 -3.10
C ASN A 59 -9.65 12.90 -2.20
N ALA A 60 -9.85 12.23 -1.06
CA ALA A 60 -10.87 12.57 -0.08
C ALA A 60 -10.31 13.39 1.10
N VAL A 61 -9.01 13.74 1.08
CA VAL A 61 -8.41 14.61 2.08
C VAL A 61 -9.05 15.99 1.98
N SER A 62 -9.55 16.49 3.10
CA SER A 62 -10.17 17.80 3.21
C SER A 62 -9.79 18.44 4.55
N GLN A 63 -9.99 19.75 4.65
CA GLN A 63 -9.72 20.45 5.90
C GLN A 63 -10.53 19.86 7.06
N ALA A 64 -11.78 19.47 6.80
CA ALA A 64 -12.67 18.89 7.81
C ALA A 64 -12.21 17.51 8.30
N LYS A 65 -11.49 16.77 7.46
CA LYS A 65 -11.00 15.40 7.76
C LYS A 65 -9.50 15.37 8.08
N LEU A 66 -8.83 16.50 8.11
CA LEU A 66 -7.37 16.54 8.25
C LEU A 66 -6.89 15.84 9.51
N ALA A 67 -7.56 16.05 10.64
CA ALA A 67 -7.22 15.41 11.91
C ALA A 67 -7.26 13.87 11.82
N TYR A 68 -8.23 13.32 11.09
CA TYR A 68 -8.32 11.89 10.86
C TYR A 68 -7.09 11.35 10.10
N TYR A 69 -6.73 12.00 9.00
CA TYR A 69 -5.57 11.57 8.21
C TYR A 69 -4.27 11.70 9.01
N GLN A 70 -4.11 12.75 9.77
CA GLN A 70 -2.95 12.92 10.66
C GLN A 70 -2.87 11.83 11.72
N GLU A 71 -3.99 11.50 12.39
CA GLU A 71 -4.00 10.43 13.39
C GLU A 71 -3.69 9.06 12.80
N VAL A 72 -4.17 8.76 11.60
CA VAL A 72 -3.85 7.50 10.92
C VAL A 72 -2.36 7.42 10.60
N MET A 73 -1.77 8.51 10.10
CA MET A 73 -0.34 8.55 9.80
C MET A 73 0.50 8.41 11.07
N ASP A 74 0.14 9.11 12.14
CA ASP A 74 0.81 8.99 13.43
C ASP A 74 0.71 7.55 13.97
N PHE A 75 -0.46 6.95 13.87
CA PHE A 75 -0.66 5.56 14.27
C PHE A 75 0.25 4.61 13.48
N PHE A 76 0.39 4.81 12.19
CA PHE A 76 1.29 3.99 11.37
C PHE A 76 2.74 4.15 11.82
N PHE A 77 3.23 5.37 11.94
CA PHE A 77 4.64 5.61 12.27
C PHE A 77 4.99 5.27 13.72
N ASP A 78 4.03 5.35 14.63
CA ASP A 78 4.23 4.99 16.04
C ASP A 78 4.06 3.50 16.30
N ASN A 79 3.58 2.72 15.32
CA ASN A 79 3.29 1.29 15.48
C ASN A 79 4.34 0.44 14.77
N SER A 80 5.24 -0.15 15.54
CA SER A 80 6.29 -1.03 15.00
C SER A 80 5.78 -2.35 14.43
N ASP A 81 4.51 -2.70 14.64
CA ASP A 81 3.88 -3.89 14.07
C ASP A 81 3.42 -3.69 12.62
N LEU A 82 3.39 -2.44 12.15
CA LEU A 82 3.03 -2.09 10.77
C LEU A 82 4.26 -1.78 9.93
N HIS A 83 4.26 -2.31 8.72
CA HIS A 83 5.34 -2.14 7.76
C HIS A 83 4.77 -1.71 6.41
N PHE A 84 5.57 -0.96 5.66
CA PHE A 84 5.19 -0.46 4.35
C PHE A 84 6.34 -0.57 3.37
N ARG A 85 6.01 -0.90 2.13
CA ARG A 85 6.96 -0.84 1.02
C ARG A 85 6.22 -0.45 -0.26
N VAL A 86 6.88 0.33 -1.09
CA VAL A 86 6.36 0.71 -2.40
C VAL A 86 7.44 0.45 -3.46
N LEU A 87 7.01 -0.12 -4.58
CA LEU A 87 7.80 -0.21 -5.80
C LEU A 87 7.36 0.92 -6.72
N VAL A 88 8.29 1.74 -7.16
CA VAL A 88 8.01 2.89 -8.03
C VAL A 88 8.64 2.64 -9.40
N VAL A 89 7.83 2.68 -10.45
CA VAL A 89 8.28 2.79 -11.83
C VAL A 89 8.16 4.26 -12.21
N PRO A 90 9.29 5.00 -12.33
CA PRO A 90 9.23 6.46 -12.47
C PRO A 90 8.59 6.93 -13.76
N ASP A 91 8.78 6.19 -14.85
CA ASP A 91 8.21 6.50 -16.15
C ASP A 91 7.90 5.22 -16.92
N LYS A 92 6.64 4.82 -16.94
CA LYS A 92 6.20 3.62 -17.64
C LYS A 92 6.13 3.80 -19.16
N SER A 93 6.21 5.03 -19.66
CA SER A 93 6.22 5.30 -21.11
C SER A 93 7.51 4.88 -21.80
N VAL A 94 8.59 4.69 -21.05
CA VAL A 94 9.90 4.23 -21.56
C VAL A 94 10.09 2.73 -21.44
N LEU A 95 9.07 1.98 -21.02
CA LEU A 95 9.08 0.53 -20.93
C LEU A 95 8.81 -0.06 -22.31
N HIS A 96 9.83 -0.48 -23.02
CA HIS A 96 9.70 -1.07 -24.36
C HIS A 96 9.33 -2.55 -24.25
N HIS A 97 8.08 -2.85 -23.87
CA HIS A 97 7.61 -4.22 -23.63
C HIS A 97 7.83 -5.16 -24.82
N GLU A 98 7.68 -4.66 -26.03
CA GLU A 98 7.84 -5.43 -27.27
C GLU A 98 9.26 -5.98 -27.41
N GLN A 99 10.27 -5.22 -26.97
CA GLN A 99 11.66 -5.65 -27.05
C GLN A 99 11.96 -6.82 -26.11
N TYR A 100 11.13 -7.03 -25.10
CA TYR A 100 11.28 -8.10 -24.10
C TYR A 100 10.23 -9.19 -24.25
N GLY A 101 9.45 -9.15 -25.33
CA GLY A 101 8.42 -10.15 -25.60
C GLY A 101 7.35 -10.23 -24.51
N GLN A 102 6.99 -9.11 -23.91
CA GLN A 102 6.03 -9.06 -22.81
C GLN A 102 4.92 -8.04 -23.09
N THR A 103 3.77 -8.23 -22.43
CA THR A 103 2.69 -7.25 -22.35
C THR A 103 2.86 -6.36 -21.11
N HIS A 104 2.12 -5.26 -21.04
CA HIS A 104 2.09 -4.41 -19.85
C HIS A 104 1.53 -5.18 -18.64
N ASP A 105 0.51 -6.02 -18.84
CA ASP A 105 -0.05 -6.84 -17.77
C ASP A 105 0.99 -7.83 -17.22
N LEU A 106 1.78 -8.45 -18.08
CA LEU A 106 2.84 -9.36 -17.65
C LEU A 106 3.92 -8.61 -16.86
N PHE A 107 4.30 -7.40 -17.31
CA PHE A 107 5.20 -6.53 -16.57
C PHE A 107 4.66 -6.19 -15.18
N TYR A 108 3.38 -5.81 -15.10
CA TYR A 108 2.69 -5.52 -13.84
C TYR A 108 2.78 -6.70 -12.86
N TYR A 109 2.50 -7.94 -13.33
CA TYR A 109 2.62 -9.13 -12.49
C TYR A 109 4.06 -9.42 -12.05
N LYS A 110 5.03 -9.18 -12.92
CA LYS A 110 6.45 -9.32 -12.56
C LYS A 110 6.86 -8.34 -11.47
N MET A 111 6.37 -7.11 -11.54
CA MET A 111 6.68 -6.08 -10.52
C MET A 111 6.03 -6.42 -9.18
N TYR A 112 4.80 -6.92 -9.16
CA TYR A 112 4.19 -7.43 -7.93
C TYR A 112 4.96 -8.61 -7.35
N PHE A 113 5.39 -9.53 -8.19
CA PHE A 113 6.22 -10.66 -7.75
C PHE A 113 7.51 -10.16 -7.08
N ASP A 114 8.20 -9.21 -7.68
CA ASP A 114 9.41 -8.64 -7.11
C ASP A 114 9.17 -7.94 -5.77
N LEU A 115 8.09 -7.19 -5.68
CA LEU A 115 7.69 -6.53 -4.43
C LEU A 115 7.43 -7.54 -3.32
N LEU A 116 6.61 -8.54 -3.58
CA LEU A 116 6.24 -9.58 -2.61
C LEU A 116 7.44 -10.45 -2.24
N LYS A 117 8.26 -10.84 -3.21
CA LYS A 117 9.49 -11.60 -2.98
C LYS A 117 10.43 -10.85 -2.04
N THR A 118 10.59 -9.56 -2.22
CA THR A 118 11.45 -8.74 -1.36
C THR A 118 10.94 -8.71 0.08
N ILE A 119 9.61 -8.63 0.27
CA ILE A 119 8.98 -8.63 1.61
C ILE A 119 9.19 -9.99 2.30
N ILE A 120 8.97 -11.07 1.57
CA ILE A 120 9.03 -12.44 2.13
C ILE A 120 10.46 -12.89 2.41
N SER A 121 11.44 -12.49 1.58
CA SER A 121 12.83 -12.94 1.67
C SER A 121 13.68 -12.16 2.67
N VAL A 122 13.25 -10.96 3.09
CA VAL A 122 13.94 -10.23 4.15
C VAL A 122 13.59 -10.89 5.49
N PRO A 123 14.58 -11.41 6.24
CA PRO A 123 14.31 -11.83 7.61
C PRO A 123 13.69 -10.64 8.35
N LEU A 124 12.51 -10.85 8.90
CA LEU A 124 11.84 -9.82 9.69
C LEU A 124 12.68 -9.59 10.95
N LYS A 125 13.70 -8.77 10.82
CA LYS A 125 14.39 -8.22 11.98
C LYS A 125 13.54 -7.05 12.47
N PHE A 126 12.79 -7.34 13.48
CA PHE A 126 12.07 -6.31 14.22
C PHE A 126 12.98 -5.72 15.29
#